data_bf64808d5656d5bb02ad127ad9e3c7d8
#
_entry.id   bf64808d5656d5bb02ad127ad9e3c7d8
#
_cell.length_a   1.000
_cell.length_b   1.000
_cell.length_c   1.000
_cell.angle_alpha   90.00
_cell.angle_beta   90.00
_cell.angle_gamma   90.00
#
_symmetry.space_group_name_H-M   'P 1'
#
loop_
_entity.id
_entity.type
_entity.pdbx_description
1 polymer ?
#
loop_
_entity_poly.entity_id
_entity_poly.type
_entity_poly.pdbx_seq_one_letter_code
_entity_poly.pdbx_strand_id
1 'polypeptide(L)'
;MMDKITEDIKKAMIAKDKDRLDALRYLKAMFIENKTSKAPIAEMDVLIKHVKKLKDSLENFPEGNELRIKTEKEIAALSDYLPKQLGEDEVKGMISAIIAATPGINAGLVMKELSPKIKGQFDSKRANELVKAALG
;
A
#
# COMPACT_ATOMS: atom_id res chain seq x y z
N MET A 1 14.55 -6.29 -4.49
CA MET A 1 14.00 -5.64 -3.28
C MET A 1 14.69 -6.07 -1.99
N MET A 2 14.97 -7.35 -1.83
CA MET A 2 15.70 -7.88 -0.65
C MET A 2 17.06 -7.23 -0.43
N ASP A 3 17.83 -7.03 -1.49
CA ASP A 3 19.16 -6.41 -1.39
C ASP A 3 19.08 -4.97 -0.91
N LYS A 4 18.12 -4.22 -1.41
CA LYS A 4 17.89 -2.84 -0.99
C LYS A 4 17.46 -2.77 0.48
N ILE A 5 16.57 -3.66 0.91
CA ILE A 5 16.12 -3.73 2.30
C ILE A 5 17.28 -4.04 3.22
N THR A 6 18.13 -5.00 2.86
CA THR A 6 19.31 -5.36 3.65
C THR A 6 20.26 -4.17 3.80
N GLU A 7 20.50 -3.43 2.72
CA GLU A 7 21.33 -2.24 2.75
C GLU A 7 20.70 -1.14 3.62
N ASP A 8 19.40 -0.93 3.48
CA ASP A 8 18.69 0.10 4.26
C ASP A 8 18.62 -0.25 5.74
N ILE A 9 18.58 -1.54 6.10
CA ILE A 9 18.70 -1.99 7.49
C ILE A 9 20.03 -1.54 8.08
N LYS A 10 21.12 -1.72 7.35
CA LYS A 10 22.44 -1.25 7.79
C LYS A 10 22.47 0.26 8.00
N LYS A 11 21.87 1.00 7.07
CA LYS A 11 21.79 2.47 7.18
C LYS A 11 20.98 2.89 8.41
N ALA A 12 19.86 2.22 8.68
CA ALA A 12 19.02 2.50 9.84
C ALA A 12 19.75 2.19 11.15
N MET A 13 20.56 1.13 11.17
CA MET A 13 21.39 0.80 12.33
C MET A 13 22.42 1.90 12.61
N ILE A 14 23.10 2.36 11.57
CA ILE A 14 24.11 3.43 11.69
C ILE A 14 23.46 4.73 12.14
N ALA A 15 22.29 5.05 11.60
CA ALA A 15 21.54 6.26 11.96
C ALA A 15 20.83 6.14 13.31
N LYS A 16 20.82 4.97 13.94
CA LYS A 16 20.12 4.68 15.20
C LYS A 16 18.61 4.97 15.10
N ASP A 17 18.04 4.77 13.92
CA ASP A 17 16.61 4.91 13.67
C ASP A 17 15.91 3.59 13.96
N LYS A 18 15.53 3.42 15.22
CA LYS A 18 14.98 2.18 15.74
C LYS A 18 13.65 1.79 15.06
N ASP A 19 12.76 2.76 14.87
CA ASP A 19 11.43 2.49 14.28
C ASP A 19 11.59 2.02 12.84
N ARG A 20 12.44 2.67 12.07
CA ARG A 20 12.73 2.27 10.69
C ARG A 20 13.40 0.90 10.63
N LEU A 21 14.37 0.66 11.53
CA LEU A 21 15.08 -0.61 11.61
C LEU A 21 14.12 -1.76 11.90
N ASP A 22 13.23 -1.60 12.87
CA ASP A 22 12.26 -2.63 13.25
C ASP A 22 11.30 -2.92 12.10
N ALA A 23 10.80 -1.88 11.43
CA ALA A 23 9.91 -2.02 10.28
C ALA A 23 10.57 -2.80 9.13
N LEU A 24 11.82 -2.47 8.82
CA LEU A 24 12.57 -3.14 7.74
C LEU A 24 12.92 -4.58 8.08
N ARG A 25 13.28 -4.86 9.31
CA ARG A 25 13.56 -6.23 9.78
C ARG A 25 12.31 -7.09 9.69
N TYR A 26 11.18 -6.54 10.08
CA TYR A 26 9.91 -7.26 10.01
C TYR A 26 9.54 -7.58 8.56
N LEU A 27 9.67 -6.60 7.68
CA LEU A 27 9.40 -6.80 6.25
C LEU A 27 10.31 -7.86 5.64
N LYS A 28 11.61 -7.83 5.98
CA LYS A 28 12.57 -8.84 5.51
C LYS A 28 12.17 -10.23 5.95
N ALA A 29 11.76 -10.39 7.21
CA ALA A 29 11.28 -11.67 7.74
C ALA A 29 10.04 -12.15 6.98
N MET A 30 9.11 -11.26 6.65
CA MET A 30 7.94 -11.60 5.86
C MET A 30 8.30 -12.08 4.45
N PHE A 31 9.28 -11.46 3.81
CA PHE A 31 9.75 -11.87 2.50
C PHE A 31 10.37 -13.26 2.54
N ILE A 32 11.17 -13.55 3.57
CA ILE A 32 11.79 -14.88 3.75
C ILE A 32 10.71 -15.94 3.97
N GLU A 33 9.73 -15.66 4.83
CA GLU A 33 8.60 -16.55 5.08
C GLU A 33 7.79 -16.82 3.81
N ASN A 34 7.51 -15.77 3.04
CA ASN A 34 6.82 -15.90 1.76
C ASN A 34 7.58 -16.82 0.79
N LYS A 35 8.90 -16.63 0.68
CA LYS A 35 9.74 -17.39 -0.24
C LYS A 35 9.69 -18.89 0.07
N THR A 36 9.57 -19.26 1.33
CA THR A 36 9.53 -20.65 1.78
C THR A 36 8.12 -21.20 1.98
N SER A 37 7.09 -20.40 1.68
CA SER A 37 5.70 -20.83 1.82
C SER A 37 5.28 -21.78 0.69
N LYS A 38 4.11 -22.43 0.86
CA LYS A 38 3.56 -23.34 -0.15
C LYS A 38 3.14 -22.63 -1.44
N ALA A 39 2.73 -21.38 -1.34
CA ALA A 39 2.25 -20.59 -2.47
C ALA A 39 2.85 -19.18 -2.43
N PRO A 40 4.15 -19.04 -2.77
CA PRO A 40 4.80 -17.73 -2.74
C PRO A 40 4.14 -16.77 -3.71
N ILE A 41 3.99 -15.51 -3.27
CA ILE A 41 3.54 -14.41 -4.12
C ILE A 41 4.71 -13.46 -4.36
N ALA A 42 4.54 -12.50 -5.27
CA ALA A 42 5.58 -11.50 -5.53
C ALA A 42 5.88 -10.69 -4.26
N GLU A 43 7.14 -10.33 -4.06
CA GLU A 43 7.55 -9.53 -2.90
C GLU A 43 6.78 -8.21 -2.81
N MET A 44 6.53 -7.56 -3.95
CA MET A 44 5.73 -6.33 -3.98
C MET A 44 4.32 -6.57 -3.45
N ASP A 45 3.71 -7.71 -3.75
CA ASP A 45 2.38 -8.06 -3.25
C ASP A 45 2.38 -8.28 -1.74
N VAL A 46 3.44 -8.88 -1.19
CA VAL A 46 3.63 -9.01 0.25
C VAL A 46 3.66 -7.64 0.91
N LEU A 47 4.45 -6.73 0.35
CA LEU A 47 4.58 -5.37 0.85
C LEU A 47 3.25 -4.61 0.81
N ILE A 48 2.55 -4.66 -0.32
CA ILE A 48 1.26 -3.98 -0.50
C ILE A 48 0.23 -4.46 0.53
N LYS A 49 0.13 -5.77 0.72
CA LYS A 49 -0.80 -6.35 1.69
C LYS A 49 -0.45 -5.94 3.12
N HIS A 50 0.83 -5.93 3.44
CA HIS A 50 1.28 -5.55 4.78
C HIS A 50 1.00 -4.07 5.07
N VAL A 51 1.33 -3.18 4.15
CA VAL A 51 1.06 -1.75 4.31
C VAL A 51 -0.44 -1.48 4.45
N LYS A 52 -1.27 -2.17 3.65
CA LYS A 52 -2.72 -2.06 3.77
C LYS A 52 -3.21 -2.48 5.16
N LYS A 53 -2.68 -3.58 5.67
CA LYS A 53 -2.99 -4.07 7.03
C LYS A 53 -2.62 -3.04 8.09
N LEU A 54 -1.46 -2.41 7.96
CA LEU A 54 -1.03 -1.36 8.89
C LEU A 54 -1.96 -0.15 8.83
N LYS A 55 -2.33 0.28 7.63
CA LYS A 55 -3.26 1.41 7.45
C LYS A 55 -4.63 1.11 8.05
N ASP A 56 -5.15 -0.10 7.83
CA ASP A 56 -6.43 -0.51 8.40
C ASP A 56 -6.38 -0.55 9.92
N SER A 57 -5.24 -0.94 10.50
CA SER A 57 -5.07 -1.01 11.95
C SER A 57 -5.06 0.37 12.62
N LEU A 58 -4.76 1.44 11.88
CA LEU A 58 -4.79 2.80 12.44
C LEU A 58 -6.15 3.18 12.98
N GLU A 59 -7.22 2.67 12.41
CA GLU A 59 -8.59 2.92 12.86
C GLU A 59 -8.86 2.39 14.27
N ASN A 60 -8.07 1.41 14.72
CA ASN A 60 -8.19 0.80 16.04
C ASN A 60 -7.48 1.60 17.14
N PHE A 61 -6.68 2.61 16.77
CA PHE A 61 -5.91 3.40 17.71
C PHE A 61 -6.36 4.86 17.69
N PRO A 62 -6.65 5.46 18.86
CA PRO A 62 -7.01 6.88 18.92
C PRO A 62 -5.81 7.77 18.55
N GLU A 63 -6.10 8.97 18.07
CA GLU A 63 -5.07 9.98 17.80
C GLU A 63 -4.24 10.24 19.06
N GLY A 64 -2.92 10.38 18.89
CA GLY A 64 -1.99 10.59 19.99
C GLY A 64 -1.58 9.32 20.74
N ASN A 65 -2.18 8.17 20.41
CA ASN A 65 -1.78 6.89 21.00
C ASN A 65 -0.40 6.49 20.47
N GLU A 66 0.47 5.98 21.35
CA GLU A 66 1.84 5.59 21.01
C GLU A 66 1.87 4.51 19.92
N LEU A 67 0.93 3.54 19.96
CA LEU A 67 0.86 2.49 18.96
C LEU A 67 0.47 3.04 17.59
N ARG A 68 -0.39 4.05 17.56
CA ARG A 68 -0.75 4.73 16.31
C ARG A 68 0.45 5.44 15.71
N ILE A 69 1.18 6.19 16.53
CA ILE A 69 2.39 6.91 16.10
C ILE A 69 3.43 5.93 15.56
N LYS A 70 3.66 4.82 16.25
CA LYS A 70 4.59 3.78 15.82
C LYS A 70 4.17 3.17 14.49
N THR A 71 2.89 2.87 14.33
CA THR A 71 2.34 2.30 13.09
C THR A 71 2.46 3.28 11.92
N GLU A 72 2.20 4.57 12.15
CA GLU A 72 2.39 5.60 11.13
C GLU A 72 3.86 5.70 10.69
N LYS A 73 4.80 5.57 11.61
CA LYS A 73 6.24 5.55 11.29
C LYS A 73 6.62 4.31 10.48
N GLU A 74 6.05 3.15 10.80
CA GLU A 74 6.26 1.93 10.02
C GLU A 74 5.75 2.09 8.59
N ILE A 75 4.56 2.63 8.42
CA ILE A 75 3.98 2.89 7.11
C ILE A 75 4.88 3.84 6.31
N ALA A 76 5.34 4.92 6.92
CA ALA A 76 6.24 5.87 6.26
C ALA A 76 7.54 5.20 5.80
N ALA A 77 8.14 4.37 6.65
CA ALA A 77 9.37 3.66 6.32
C ALA A 77 9.17 2.68 5.14
N LEU A 78 8.05 1.97 5.11
CA LEU A 78 7.76 0.98 4.08
C LEU A 78 7.23 1.61 2.78
N SER A 79 6.68 2.81 2.85
CA SER A 79 6.16 3.52 1.67
C SER A 79 7.24 3.84 0.64
N ASP A 80 8.50 3.94 1.07
CA ASP A 80 9.63 4.17 0.17
C ASP A 80 9.82 3.03 -0.84
N TYR A 81 9.32 1.84 -0.55
CA TYR A 81 9.42 0.67 -1.41
C TYR A 81 8.20 0.44 -2.28
N LEU A 82 7.12 1.19 -2.03
CA LEU A 82 5.89 1.10 -2.83
C LEU A 82 6.05 1.84 -4.16
N PRO A 83 5.25 1.46 -5.19
CA PRO A 83 5.17 2.26 -6.41
C PRO A 83 4.72 3.69 -6.10
N LYS A 84 4.96 4.61 -7.03
CA LYS A 84 4.53 6.00 -6.89
C LYS A 84 3.04 6.06 -6.51
N GLN A 85 2.74 6.75 -5.41
CA GLN A 85 1.35 6.90 -4.96
C GLN A 85 0.61 7.89 -5.84
N LEU A 86 -0.64 7.57 -6.15
CA LEU A 86 -1.53 8.42 -6.94
C LEU A 86 -2.36 9.32 -6.04
N GLY A 87 -2.60 10.55 -6.47
CA GLY A 87 -3.54 11.45 -5.81
C GLY A 87 -4.98 11.16 -6.22
N GLU A 88 -5.95 11.64 -5.41
CA GLU A 88 -7.36 11.46 -5.73
C GLU A 88 -7.74 12.03 -7.10
N ASP A 89 -7.19 13.19 -7.47
CA ASP A 89 -7.47 13.83 -8.75
C ASP A 89 -7.01 12.98 -9.93
N GLU A 90 -5.85 12.33 -9.80
CA GLU A 90 -5.34 11.40 -10.82
C GLU A 90 -6.26 10.20 -10.98
N VAL A 91 -6.71 9.62 -9.86
CA VAL A 91 -7.63 8.48 -9.87
C VAL A 91 -8.99 8.87 -10.44
N LYS A 92 -9.51 10.04 -10.08
CA LYS A 92 -10.77 10.57 -10.66
C LYS A 92 -10.66 10.72 -12.18
N GLY A 93 -9.53 11.19 -12.68
CA GLY A 93 -9.27 11.29 -14.11
C GLY A 93 -9.27 9.93 -14.80
N MET A 94 -8.67 8.92 -14.17
CA MET A 94 -8.67 7.54 -14.68
C MET A 94 -10.10 6.97 -14.73
N ILE A 95 -10.90 7.21 -13.69
CA ILE A 95 -12.29 6.77 -13.61
C ILE A 95 -13.12 7.43 -14.73
N SER A 96 -12.97 8.74 -14.91
CA SER A 96 -13.67 9.49 -15.95
C SER A 96 -13.35 8.95 -17.34
N ALA A 97 -12.08 8.61 -17.60
CA ALA A 97 -11.65 8.05 -18.87
C ALA A 97 -12.29 6.68 -19.12
N ILE A 98 -12.38 5.82 -18.11
CA ILE A 98 -13.01 4.50 -18.22
C ILE A 98 -14.50 4.64 -18.51
N ILE A 99 -15.20 5.53 -17.83
CA ILE A 99 -16.62 5.78 -18.02
C ILE A 99 -16.89 6.33 -19.43
N ALA A 100 -16.06 7.26 -19.88
CA ALA A 100 -16.19 7.86 -21.21
C ALA A 100 -15.96 6.84 -22.33
N ALA A 101 -15.05 5.89 -22.13
CA ALA A 101 -14.75 4.85 -23.13
C ALA A 101 -15.86 3.81 -23.23
N THR A 102 -16.62 3.58 -22.18
CA THR A 102 -17.69 2.57 -22.15
C THR A 102 -18.95 3.15 -21.52
N PRO A 103 -19.76 3.91 -22.28
CA PRO A 103 -21.02 4.44 -21.77
C PRO A 103 -21.93 3.35 -21.20
N GLY A 104 -22.55 3.61 -20.05
CA GLY A 104 -23.42 2.64 -19.38
C GLY A 104 -22.68 1.62 -18.51
N ILE A 105 -21.37 1.74 -18.36
CA ILE A 105 -20.59 0.85 -17.50
C ILE A 105 -21.05 0.99 -16.03
N ASN A 106 -21.05 -0.11 -15.29
CA ASN A 106 -21.38 -0.11 -13.87
C ASN A 106 -20.13 -0.05 -12.98
N ALA A 107 -20.36 0.20 -11.67
CA ALA A 107 -19.27 0.35 -10.70
C ALA A 107 -18.35 -0.89 -10.66
N GLY A 108 -18.90 -2.09 -10.70
CA GLY A 108 -18.12 -3.33 -10.69
C GLY A 108 -17.16 -3.45 -11.86
N LEU A 109 -17.60 -3.10 -13.05
CA LEU A 109 -16.78 -3.14 -14.25
C LEU A 109 -15.72 -2.03 -14.25
N VAL A 110 -16.07 -0.84 -13.77
CA VAL A 110 -15.09 0.26 -13.61
C VAL A 110 -13.98 -0.19 -12.66
N MET A 111 -14.31 -0.76 -11.51
CA MET A 111 -13.33 -1.27 -10.56
C MET A 111 -12.47 -2.39 -11.15
N LYS A 112 -13.06 -3.26 -11.94
CA LYS A 112 -12.32 -4.35 -12.61
C LYS A 112 -11.22 -3.80 -13.51
N GLU A 113 -11.50 -2.73 -14.25
CA GLU A 113 -10.50 -2.08 -15.11
C GLU A 113 -9.52 -1.21 -14.32
N LEU A 114 -9.99 -0.55 -13.27
CA LEU A 114 -9.19 0.37 -12.46
C LEU A 114 -8.21 -0.34 -11.54
N SER A 115 -8.63 -1.42 -10.88
CA SER A 115 -7.84 -2.11 -9.85
C SER A 115 -6.42 -2.46 -10.27
N PRO A 116 -6.16 -3.04 -11.46
CA PRO A 116 -4.78 -3.33 -11.88
C PRO A 116 -3.93 -2.08 -12.07
N LYS A 117 -4.54 -0.96 -12.42
CA LYS A 117 -3.85 0.30 -12.69
C LYS A 117 -3.45 1.05 -11.43
N ILE A 118 -4.17 0.82 -10.32
CA ILE A 118 -3.91 1.51 -9.04
C ILE A 118 -3.33 0.59 -7.98
N LYS A 119 -3.07 -0.66 -8.28
CA LYS A 119 -2.57 -1.64 -7.31
C LYS A 119 -1.28 -1.14 -6.65
N GLY A 120 -1.32 -0.99 -5.31
CA GLY A 120 -0.21 -0.48 -4.54
C GLY A 120 0.05 1.02 -4.66
N GLN A 121 -0.73 1.73 -5.49
CA GLN A 121 -0.57 3.17 -5.73
C GLN A 121 -1.70 4.00 -5.12
N PHE A 122 -2.82 3.39 -4.83
CA PHE A 122 -3.98 4.04 -4.25
C PHE A 122 -4.82 3.04 -3.45
N ASP A 123 -5.52 3.51 -2.42
CA ASP A 123 -6.38 2.66 -1.60
C ASP A 123 -7.63 2.22 -2.39
N SER A 124 -7.83 0.91 -2.50
CA SER A 124 -8.94 0.32 -3.26
C SER A 124 -10.30 0.70 -2.70
N LYS A 125 -10.43 0.81 -1.38
CA LYS A 125 -11.68 1.22 -0.72
C LYS A 125 -12.07 2.64 -1.11
N ARG A 126 -11.11 3.56 -1.07
CA ARG A 126 -11.32 4.95 -1.47
C ARG A 126 -11.61 5.04 -2.97
N ALA A 127 -10.92 4.26 -3.79
CA ALA A 127 -11.16 4.19 -5.22
C ALA A 127 -12.61 3.76 -5.52
N ASN A 128 -13.12 2.77 -4.79
CA ASN A 128 -14.50 2.31 -4.94
C ASN A 128 -15.51 3.43 -4.59
N GLU A 129 -15.24 4.19 -3.53
CA GLU A 129 -16.06 5.35 -3.18
C GLU A 129 -16.07 6.40 -4.29
N LEU A 130 -14.90 6.68 -4.88
CA LEU A 130 -14.78 7.63 -5.98
C LEU A 130 -15.51 7.16 -7.23
N VAL A 131 -15.47 5.85 -7.53
CA VAL A 131 -16.21 5.26 -8.66
C VAL A 131 -17.71 5.42 -8.46
N LYS A 132 -18.22 5.11 -7.28
CA LYS A 132 -19.65 5.26 -6.96
C LYS A 132 -20.10 6.71 -7.09
N ALA A 133 -19.29 7.64 -6.60
CA ALA A 133 -19.57 9.08 -6.71
C ALA A 133 -19.61 9.55 -8.16
N ALA A 134 -18.72 9.03 -9.01
CA ALA A 134 -18.63 9.39 -10.42
C ALA A 134 -19.82 8.86 -11.24
N LEU A 135 -20.38 7.73 -10.85
CA LEU A 135 -21.54 7.11 -11.52
C LEU A 135 -22.88 7.67 -11.01
N GLY A 136 -22.87 8.43 -9.95
CA GLY A 136 -24.07 8.96 -9.32
C GLY A 136 -24.66 7.99 -8.34
#